data_91996df3f4d01df47fc651b35cc50c11
#
_entry.id   91996df3f4d01df47fc651b35cc50c11
#
_cell.length_a   1.000
_cell.length_b   1.000
_cell.length_c   1.000
_cell.angle_alpha   90.00
_cell.angle_beta   90.00
_cell.angle_gamma   90.00
#
_symmetry.space_group_name_H-M   'P 1'
#
loop_
_entity.id
_entity.type
_entity.pdbx_description
1 polymer ?
#
loop_
_entity_poly.entity_id
_entity_poly.type
_entity_poly.pdbx_seq_one_letter_code
_entity_poly.pdbx_strand_id
1 'polypeptide(L)'
;MKLEGKTAVITGAGRGIGRAIALSLAKEGANIVVAARSVGEIEAVAEEVRALGRQAIAVPVDVRSKAQVQAMADAAFEKFGSVEILVNNSGVGVHNAIPKITEDDWDLTIDVNLKGTFLCTQAFFEHMCNNRQGHIVNVISRSAKVGLAKLGAYAASKFGALGFTQTTDQEGIAFGVKATAVLPGAVDTKGRADNHDDPDHSALLQPEDVADYVTFILTRPDRVYIAESSIGAQFLKPAPTNSIALKDGI
;
A
#
# COMPACT_ATOMS: atom_id res chain seq x y z
N MET A 1 -15.04 7.13 -17.61
CA MET A 1 -14.19 6.71 -16.50
C MET A 1 -13.13 5.75 -17.01
N LYS A 2 -11.88 5.89 -16.58
CA LYS A 2 -10.77 5.12 -17.16
C LYS A 2 -10.64 3.69 -16.61
N LEU A 3 -11.28 3.42 -15.47
CA LEU A 3 -11.26 2.12 -14.79
C LEU A 3 -12.65 1.46 -14.80
N GLU A 4 -13.55 1.89 -15.67
CA GLU A 4 -14.89 1.31 -15.79
C GLU A 4 -14.82 -0.20 -16.05
N GLY A 5 -15.55 -0.97 -15.24
CA GLY A 5 -15.59 -2.43 -15.34
C GLY A 5 -14.38 -3.17 -14.72
N LYS A 6 -13.35 -2.46 -14.25
CA LYS A 6 -12.23 -3.08 -13.56
C LYS A 6 -12.52 -3.28 -12.07
N THR A 7 -11.91 -4.29 -11.49
CA THR A 7 -11.96 -4.54 -10.05
C THR A 7 -10.60 -4.26 -9.40
N ALA A 8 -10.62 -3.50 -8.30
CA ALA A 8 -9.44 -3.19 -7.50
C ALA A 8 -9.58 -3.77 -6.09
N VAL A 9 -8.58 -4.52 -5.66
CA VAL A 9 -8.42 -4.97 -4.27
C VAL A 9 -7.43 -4.05 -3.58
N ILE A 10 -7.82 -3.43 -2.46
CA ILE A 10 -6.97 -2.53 -1.69
C ILE A 10 -6.82 -3.05 -0.27
N THR A 11 -5.60 -3.35 0.15
CA THR A 11 -5.30 -3.76 1.53
C THR A 11 -5.05 -2.56 2.43
N GLY A 12 -5.40 -2.65 3.71
CA GLY A 12 -5.31 -1.52 4.63
C GLY A 12 -6.26 -0.37 4.26
N ALA A 13 -7.40 -0.69 3.63
CA ALA A 13 -8.30 0.28 3.01
C ALA A 13 -9.32 0.90 3.96
N GLY A 14 -9.35 0.53 5.25
CA GLY A 14 -10.32 1.06 6.20
C GLY A 14 -10.12 2.54 6.57
N ARG A 15 -8.92 3.10 6.34
CA ARG A 15 -8.60 4.50 6.68
C ARG A 15 -7.36 5.00 5.92
N GLY A 16 -7.05 6.30 6.10
CA GLY A 16 -5.82 6.92 5.59
C GLY A 16 -5.63 6.73 4.08
N ILE A 17 -4.41 6.40 3.68
CA ILE A 17 -4.03 6.25 2.26
C ILE A 17 -4.90 5.22 1.55
N GLY A 18 -5.12 4.06 2.17
CA GLY A 18 -5.91 2.98 1.54
C GLY A 18 -7.36 3.37 1.29
N ARG A 19 -8.03 4.07 2.24
CA ARG A 19 -9.37 4.62 2.04
C ARG A 19 -9.37 5.64 0.90
N ALA A 20 -8.43 6.57 0.91
CA ALA A 20 -8.34 7.59 -0.14
C ALA A 20 -8.15 6.96 -1.54
N ILE A 21 -7.29 5.93 -1.66
CA ILE A 21 -7.11 5.17 -2.91
C ILE A 21 -8.42 4.49 -3.32
N ALA A 22 -9.12 3.81 -2.40
CA ALA A 22 -10.38 3.13 -2.71
C ALA A 22 -11.41 4.09 -3.30
N LEU A 23 -11.58 5.26 -2.70
CA LEU A 23 -12.51 6.29 -3.17
C LEU A 23 -12.06 6.92 -4.51
N SER A 24 -10.77 7.16 -4.69
CA SER A 24 -10.23 7.72 -5.93
C SER A 24 -10.41 6.77 -7.11
N LEU A 25 -10.12 5.47 -6.94
CA LEU A 25 -10.34 4.46 -7.98
C LEU A 25 -11.84 4.23 -8.27
N ALA A 26 -12.70 4.29 -7.26
CA ALA A 26 -14.14 4.23 -7.44
C ALA A 26 -14.68 5.39 -8.29
N LYS A 27 -14.18 6.62 -8.09
CA LYS A 27 -14.52 7.79 -8.93
C LYS A 27 -14.10 7.60 -10.38
N GLU A 28 -13.04 6.82 -10.65
CA GLU A 28 -12.61 6.46 -12.01
C GLU A 28 -13.36 5.23 -12.59
N GLY A 29 -14.32 4.67 -11.84
CA GLY A 29 -15.23 3.62 -12.34
C GLY A 29 -14.90 2.21 -11.84
N ALA A 30 -13.88 2.01 -11.02
CA ALA A 30 -13.55 0.69 -10.51
C ALA A 30 -14.57 0.18 -9.49
N ASN A 31 -14.80 -1.14 -9.48
CA ASN A 31 -15.39 -1.86 -8.36
C ASN A 31 -14.30 -2.12 -7.31
N ILE A 32 -14.65 -2.12 -6.03
CA ILE A 32 -13.66 -2.11 -4.96
C ILE A 32 -13.84 -3.27 -3.99
N VAL A 33 -12.75 -3.97 -3.68
CA VAL A 33 -12.63 -4.84 -2.51
C VAL A 33 -11.88 -4.06 -1.44
N VAL A 34 -12.59 -3.67 -0.38
CA VAL A 34 -12.04 -2.91 0.75
C VAL A 34 -11.56 -3.91 1.80
N ALA A 35 -10.27 -4.07 1.96
CA ALA A 35 -9.69 -5.13 2.77
C ALA A 35 -8.85 -4.57 3.94
N ALA A 36 -9.19 -4.89 5.18
CA ALA A 36 -8.42 -4.62 6.39
C ALA A 36 -8.99 -5.41 7.58
N ARG A 37 -8.36 -5.27 8.76
CA ARG A 37 -8.78 -6.02 9.97
C ARG A 37 -10.04 -5.47 10.62
N SER A 38 -10.26 -4.16 10.56
CA SER A 38 -11.35 -3.46 11.28
C SER A 38 -12.64 -3.51 10.48
N VAL A 39 -13.54 -4.42 10.80
CA VAL A 39 -14.82 -4.63 10.08
C VAL A 39 -15.60 -3.33 9.92
N GLY A 40 -15.79 -2.55 11.00
CA GLY A 40 -16.55 -1.31 10.93
C GLY A 40 -15.92 -0.24 10.03
N GLU A 41 -14.58 -0.15 10.00
CA GLU A 41 -13.89 0.81 9.13
C GLU A 41 -14.04 0.42 7.65
N ILE A 42 -13.89 -0.87 7.30
CA ILE A 42 -13.98 -1.31 5.90
C ILE A 42 -15.41 -1.28 5.38
N GLU A 43 -16.41 -1.56 6.21
CA GLU A 43 -17.81 -1.42 5.82
C GLU A 43 -18.18 0.04 5.54
N ALA A 44 -17.74 0.97 6.40
CA ALA A 44 -17.97 2.39 6.18
C ALA A 44 -17.39 2.85 4.83
N VAL A 45 -16.17 2.42 4.49
CA VAL A 45 -15.54 2.76 3.20
C VAL A 45 -16.27 2.07 2.04
N ALA A 46 -16.73 0.84 2.20
CA ALA A 46 -17.51 0.16 1.17
C ALA A 46 -18.85 0.88 0.89
N GLU A 47 -19.51 1.40 1.92
CA GLU A 47 -20.71 2.24 1.75
C GLU A 47 -20.38 3.55 1.03
N GLU A 48 -19.27 4.21 1.33
CA GLU A 48 -18.85 5.40 0.60
C GLU A 48 -18.62 5.10 -0.90
N VAL A 49 -18.01 3.95 -1.21
CA VAL A 49 -17.83 3.50 -2.61
C VAL A 49 -19.18 3.23 -3.30
N ARG A 50 -20.11 2.57 -2.60
CA ARG A 50 -21.46 2.31 -3.12
C ARG A 50 -22.23 3.61 -3.37
N ALA A 51 -22.06 4.62 -2.51
CA ALA A 51 -22.65 5.95 -2.70
C ALA A 51 -22.11 6.68 -3.95
N LEU A 52 -20.90 6.32 -4.43
CA LEU A 52 -20.34 6.78 -5.71
C LEU A 52 -20.90 6.01 -6.92
N GLY A 53 -21.86 5.09 -6.71
CA GLY A 53 -22.45 4.28 -7.78
C GLY A 53 -21.60 3.10 -8.24
N ARG A 54 -20.63 2.67 -7.44
CA ARG A 54 -19.79 1.51 -7.73
C ARG A 54 -20.13 0.33 -6.83
N GLN A 55 -19.79 -0.88 -7.27
CA GLN A 55 -19.92 -2.05 -6.41
C GLN A 55 -18.72 -2.11 -5.44
N ALA A 56 -19.01 -2.49 -4.21
CA ALA A 56 -17.97 -2.73 -3.21
C ALA A 56 -18.33 -3.87 -2.27
N ILE A 57 -17.31 -4.64 -1.88
CA ILE A 57 -17.37 -5.57 -0.75
C ILE A 57 -16.30 -5.21 0.28
N ALA A 58 -16.65 -5.39 1.56
CA ALA A 58 -15.74 -5.29 2.67
C ALA A 58 -15.29 -6.68 3.10
N VAL A 59 -13.97 -6.92 3.12
CA VAL A 59 -13.42 -8.24 3.47
C VAL A 59 -12.46 -8.10 4.64
N PRO A 60 -12.81 -8.63 5.83
CA PRO A 60 -11.90 -8.67 6.96
C PRO A 60 -10.69 -9.55 6.65
N VAL A 61 -9.47 -8.99 6.77
CA VAL A 61 -8.24 -9.73 6.51
C VAL A 61 -7.08 -9.23 7.35
N ASP A 62 -6.34 -10.17 7.94
CA ASP A 62 -4.98 -9.96 8.38
C ASP A 62 -4.04 -10.46 7.29
N VAL A 63 -3.31 -9.55 6.66
CA VAL A 63 -2.40 -9.87 5.53
C VAL A 63 -1.26 -10.83 5.91
N ARG A 64 -1.00 -11.04 7.21
CA ARG A 64 -0.04 -12.01 7.72
C ARG A 64 -0.52 -13.47 7.59
N SER A 65 -1.83 -13.65 7.46
CA SER A 65 -2.48 -14.96 7.39
C SER A 65 -2.73 -15.38 5.95
N LYS A 66 -1.97 -16.38 5.46
CA LYS A 66 -2.15 -16.91 4.11
C LYS A 66 -3.60 -17.37 3.86
N ALA A 67 -4.23 -18.02 4.86
CA ALA A 67 -5.60 -18.49 4.72
C ALA A 67 -6.62 -17.34 4.57
N GLN A 68 -6.45 -16.24 5.33
CA GLN A 68 -7.35 -15.08 5.20
C GLN A 68 -7.12 -14.33 3.89
N VAL A 69 -5.87 -14.23 3.43
CA VAL A 69 -5.53 -13.63 2.13
C VAL A 69 -6.14 -14.45 1.00
N GLN A 70 -6.09 -15.79 1.07
CA GLN A 70 -6.74 -16.64 0.07
C GLN A 70 -8.26 -16.45 0.09
N ALA A 71 -8.88 -16.45 1.27
CA ALA A 71 -10.32 -16.20 1.39
C ALA A 71 -10.74 -14.83 0.84
N MET A 72 -9.89 -13.80 1.00
CA MET A 72 -10.10 -12.49 0.38
C MET A 72 -10.06 -12.57 -1.16
N ALA A 73 -9.12 -13.30 -1.72
CA ALA A 73 -9.02 -13.48 -3.16
C ALA A 73 -10.24 -14.26 -3.71
N ASP A 74 -10.63 -15.34 -3.04
CA ASP A 74 -11.80 -16.14 -3.41
C ASP A 74 -13.08 -15.28 -3.41
N ALA A 75 -13.31 -14.48 -2.36
CA ALA A 75 -14.44 -13.58 -2.27
C ALA A 75 -14.43 -12.49 -3.37
N ALA A 76 -13.25 -11.98 -3.74
CA ALA A 76 -13.12 -11.03 -4.84
C ALA A 76 -13.47 -11.67 -6.18
N PHE A 77 -12.97 -12.87 -6.46
CA PHE A 77 -13.26 -13.61 -7.69
C PHE A 77 -14.73 -14.06 -7.76
N GLU A 78 -15.29 -14.55 -6.66
CA GLU A 78 -16.71 -14.92 -6.59
C GLU A 78 -17.62 -13.73 -6.90
N LYS A 79 -17.30 -12.55 -6.34
CA LYS A 79 -18.15 -11.36 -6.51
C LYS A 79 -18.00 -10.70 -7.87
N PHE A 80 -16.79 -10.60 -8.40
CA PHE A 80 -16.48 -9.76 -9.56
C PHE A 80 -15.97 -10.54 -10.78
N GLY A 81 -15.65 -11.81 -10.64
CA GLY A 81 -15.12 -12.67 -11.72
C GLY A 81 -13.63 -12.43 -12.01
N SER A 82 -13.18 -11.17 -12.03
CA SER A 82 -11.78 -10.82 -12.28
C SER A 82 -11.29 -9.70 -11.36
N VAL A 83 -9.99 -9.65 -11.18
CA VAL A 83 -9.27 -8.59 -10.44
C VAL A 83 -8.11 -8.11 -11.30
N GLU A 84 -8.21 -6.89 -11.79
CA GLU A 84 -7.19 -6.26 -12.64
C GLU A 84 -6.22 -5.39 -11.84
N ILE A 85 -6.58 -4.99 -10.61
CA ILE A 85 -5.78 -4.08 -9.81
C ILE A 85 -5.64 -4.63 -8.39
N LEU A 86 -4.39 -4.75 -7.94
CA LEU A 86 -4.07 -5.00 -6.53
C LEU A 86 -3.28 -3.83 -5.98
N VAL A 87 -3.75 -3.24 -4.88
CA VAL A 87 -3.00 -2.22 -4.14
C VAL A 87 -2.60 -2.78 -2.78
N ASN A 88 -1.34 -3.14 -2.64
CA ASN A 88 -0.75 -3.51 -1.37
C ASN A 88 -0.38 -2.24 -0.60
N ASN A 89 -1.28 -1.84 0.31
CA ASN A 89 -1.10 -0.63 1.12
C ASN A 89 -1.06 -0.94 2.63
N SER A 90 -1.39 -2.14 3.07
CA SER A 90 -1.25 -2.52 4.48
C SER A 90 0.17 -2.30 4.97
N GLY A 91 0.32 -1.64 6.12
CA GLY A 91 1.63 -1.39 6.69
C GLY A 91 1.56 -0.96 8.16
N VAL A 92 2.63 -1.27 8.87
CA VAL A 92 2.88 -0.81 10.24
C VAL A 92 4.29 -0.24 10.34
N GLY A 93 4.50 0.68 11.28
CA GLY A 93 5.83 1.22 11.59
C GLY A 93 6.09 1.10 13.07
N VAL A 94 7.17 0.42 13.44
CA VAL A 94 7.70 0.44 14.80
C VAL A 94 8.97 1.28 14.81
N HIS A 95 9.06 2.22 15.74
CA HIS A 95 10.12 3.24 15.78
C HIS A 95 10.96 3.06 17.04
N ASN A 96 11.97 2.21 16.98
CA ASN A 96 12.87 1.93 18.08
C ASN A 96 14.34 2.00 17.63
N ALA A 97 15.23 2.45 18.52
CA ALA A 97 16.67 2.31 18.31
C ALA A 97 17.05 0.82 18.26
N ILE A 98 18.07 0.45 17.49
CA ILE A 98 18.47 -0.95 17.26
C ILE A 98 18.51 -1.79 18.54
N PRO A 99 19.13 -1.34 19.65
CA PRO A 99 19.19 -2.16 20.88
C PRO A 99 17.83 -2.34 21.57
N LYS A 100 16.80 -1.60 21.16
CA LYS A 100 15.45 -1.62 21.76
C LYS A 100 14.41 -2.23 20.85
N ILE A 101 14.78 -2.66 19.65
CA ILE A 101 13.89 -3.40 18.77
C ILE A 101 13.71 -4.80 19.36
N THR A 102 12.49 -5.16 19.72
CA THR A 102 12.17 -6.53 20.14
C THR A 102 12.02 -7.44 18.93
N GLU A 103 12.15 -8.75 19.13
CA GLU A 103 11.86 -9.73 18.08
C GLU A 103 10.41 -9.62 17.61
N ASP A 104 9.45 -9.43 18.52
CA ASP A 104 8.04 -9.22 18.19
C ASP A 104 7.82 -7.96 17.32
N ASP A 105 8.51 -6.86 17.60
CA ASP A 105 8.44 -5.62 16.79
C ASP A 105 9.00 -5.86 15.38
N TRP A 106 10.10 -6.59 15.30
CA TRP A 106 10.73 -6.98 14.05
C TRP A 106 9.78 -7.88 13.24
N ASP A 107 9.32 -8.97 13.83
CA ASP A 107 8.45 -9.95 13.18
C ASP A 107 7.13 -9.31 12.74
N LEU A 108 6.49 -8.51 13.60
CA LEU A 108 5.28 -7.76 13.23
C LEU A 108 5.52 -6.89 11.99
N THR A 109 6.63 -6.17 11.97
CA THR A 109 6.94 -5.23 10.89
C THR A 109 7.22 -5.97 9.57
N ILE A 110 8.03 -7.03 9.62
CA ILE A 110 8.34 -7.86 8.44
C ILE A 110 7.09 -8.60 7.95
N ASP A 111 6.34 -9.20 8.85
CA ASP A 111 5.15 -9.98 8.50
C ASP A 111 4.06 -9.13 7.85
N VAL A 112 3.82 -7.92 8.34
CA VAL A 112 2.81 -7.05 7.74
C VAL A 112 3.31 -6.43 6.44
N ASN A 113 4.48 -5.80 6.46
CA ASN A 113 4.92 -4.94 5.36
C ASN A 113 5.50 -5.70 4.17
N LEU A 114 6.20 -6.82 4.44
CA LEU A 114 6.88 -7.61 3.40
C LEU A 114 6.16 -8.92 3.10
N LYS A 115 5.98 -9.79 4.09
CA LYS A 115 5.30 -11.06 3.90
C LYS A 115 3.82 -10.85 3.48
N GLY A 116 3.12 -9.88 4.07
CA GLY A 116 1.75 -9.53 3.67
C GLY A 116 1.67 -9.08 2.21
N THR A 117 2.61 -8.25 1.76
CA THR A 117 2.72 -7.85 0.34
C THR A 117 2.96 -9.07 -0.56
N PHE A 118 3.86 -9.97 -0.17
CA PHE A 118 4.12 -11.22 -0.89
C PHE A 118 2.87 -12.11 -0.96
N LEU A 119 2.19 -12.37 0.16
CA LEU A 119 1.01 -13.25 0.19
C LEU A 119 -0.13 -12.70 -0.66
N CYS A 120 -0.42 -11.40 -0.56
CA CYS A 120 -1.45 -10.77 -1.38
C CYS A 120 -1.08 -10.81 -2.87
N THR A 121 0.17 -10.50 -3.21
CA THR A 121 0.64 -10.60 -4.61
C THR A 121 0.48 -12.02 -5.12
N GLN A 122 0.94 -13.04 -4.36
CA GLN A 122 0.84 -14.46 -4.75
C GLN A 122 -0.60 -14.88 -5.05
N ALA A 123 -1.56 -14.42 -4.24
CA ALA A 123 -2.98 -14.80 -4.37
C ALA A 123 -3.65 -14.30 -5.66
N PHE A 124 -3.15 -13.20 -6.24
CA PHE A 124 -3.75 -12.59 -7.44
C PHE A 124 -2.88 -12.74 -8.70
N PHE A 125 -1.58 -12.97 -8.56
CA PHE A 125 -0.62 -12.90 -9.66
C PHE A 125 -0.91 -13.92 -10.77
N GLU A 126 -1.14 -15.18 -10.41
CA GLU A 126 -1.46 -16.24 -11.40
C GLU A 126 -2.73 -15.92 -12.19
N HIS A 127 -3.78 -15.44 -11.50
CA HIS A 127 -5.03 -15.02 -12.14
C HIS A 127 -4.79 -13.88 -13.14
N MET A 128 -4.01 -12.86 -12.75
CA MET A 128 -3.65 -11.74 -13.61
C MET A 128 -2.85 -12.21 -14.83
N CYS A 129 -1.88 -13.11 -14.65
CA CYS A 129 -1.09 -13.69 -15.73
C CYS A 129 -1.94 -14.48 -16.71
N ASN A 130 -2.86 -15.31 -16.22
CA ASN A 130 -3.77 -16.10 -17.04
C ASN A 130 -4.71 -15.22 -17.89
N ASN A 131 -5.16 -14.10 -17.33
CA ASN A 131 -5.99 -13.12 -18.03
C ASN A 131 -5.18 -12.13 -18.88
N ARG A 132 -3.83 -12.22 -18.84
CA ARG A 132 -2.90 -11.31 -19.52
C ARG A 132 -3.17 -9.84 -19.23
N GLN A 133 -3.65 -9.54 -18.03
CA GLN A 133 -4.01 -8.21 -17.59
C GLN A 133 -3.89 -8.09 -16.07
N GLY A 134 -3.05 -7.19 -15.60
CA GLY A 134 -2.92 -6.90 -14.19
C GLY A 134 -2.02 -5.69 -13.91
N HIS A 135 -2.33 -4.98 -12.82
CA HIS A 135 -1.44 -3.95 -12.31
C HIS A 135 -1.39 -4.02 -10.78
N ILE A 136 -0.23 -4.38 -10.25
CA ILE A 136 0.04 -4.45 -8.83
C ILE A 136 0.74 -3.15 -8.42
N VAL A 137 0.15 -2.41 -7.49
CA VAL A 137 0.75 -1.20 -6.92
C VAL A 137 1.11 -1.48 -5.46
N ASN A 138 2.39 -1.39 -5.15
CA ASN A 138 2.89 -1.53 -3.79
C ASN A 138 3.17 -0.14 -3.19
N VAL A 139 2.37 0.28 -2.21
CA VAL A 139 2.58 1.52 -1.45
C VAL A 139 3.64 1.25 -0.38
N ILE A 140 4.85 1.65 -0.66
CA ILE A 140 6.03 1.28 0.11
C ILE A 140 6.41 2.40 1.08
N SER A 141 7.43 3.16 0.78
CA SER A 141 7.92 4.36 1.49
C SER A 141 9.25 4.81 0.90
N ARG A 142 9.61 6.07 1.05
CA ARG A 142 10.98 6.56 0.82
C ARG A 142 12.03 5.81 1.66
N SER A 143 11.63 5.22 2.78
CA SER A 143 12.50 4.36 3.60
C SER A 143 12.93 3.06 2.90
N ALA A 144 12.45 2.78 1.70
CA ALA A 144 12.99 1.73 0.82
C ALA A 144 14.28 2.14 0.09
N LYS A 145 14.70 3.39 0.19
CA LYS A 145 15.91 3.95 -0.45
C LYS A 145 16.94 4.43 0.56
N VAL A 146 16.49 4.82 1.74
CA VAL A 146 17.34 5.40 2.79
C VAL A 146 16.95 4.86 4.15
N GLY A 147 17.89 4.27 4.85
CA GLY A 147 17.70 3.90 6.25
C GLY A 147 17.78 5.16 7.14
N LEU A 148 16.80 5.31 8.02
CA LEU A 148 16.75 6.38 9.00
C LEU A 148 16.91 5.80 10.41
N ALA A 149 17.47 6.59 11.32
CA ALA A 149 17.59 6.19 12.72
C ALA A 149 16.21 5.83 13.30
N LYS A 150 16.19 4.83 14.16
CA LYS A 150 14.99 4.28 14.80
C LYS A 150 14.02 3.56 13.85
N LEU A 151 14.33 3.40 12.58
CA LEU A 151 13.50 2.73 11.58
C LEU A 151 14.09 1.40 11.07
N GLY A 152 14.91 0.69 11.85
CA GLY A 152 15.65 -0.49 11.38
C GLY A 152 14.76 -1.57 10.76
N ALA A 153 13.79 -2.09 11.52
CA ALA A 153 12.84 -3.11 11.02
C ALA A 153 11.97 -2.58 9.87
N TYR A 154 11.49 -1.34 10.00
CA TYR A 154 10.68 -0.70 8.96
C TYR A 154 11.45 -0.54 7.65
N ALA A 155 12.65 0.03 7.69
CA ALA A 155 13.49 0.17 6.50
C ALA A 155 13.79 -1.19 5.86
N ALA A 156 14.19 -2.20 6.64
CA ALA A 156 14.43 -3.55 6.14
C ALA A 156 13.20 -4.11 5.39
N SER A 157 12.00 -3.96 5.98
CA SER A 157 10.76 -4.41 5.35
C SER A 157 10.47 -3.68 4.03
N LYS A 158 10.74 -2.36 3.96
CA LYS A 158 10.44 -1.54 2.80
C LYS A 158 11.48 -1.72 1.68
N PHE A 159 12.77 -1.91 2.01
CA PHE A 159 13.78 -2.34 1.02
C PHE A 159 13.43 -3.71 0.43
N GLY A 160 13.03 -4.67 1.27
CA GLY A 160 12.58 -5.99 0.82
C GLY A 160 11.36 -5.91 -0.10
N ALA A 161 10.35 -5.11 0.27
CA ALA A 161 9.16 -4.90 -0.55
C ALA A 161 9.48 -4.25 -1.91
N LEU A 162 10.47 -3.35 -1.97
CA LEU A 162 10.90 -2.76 -3.23
C LEU A 162 11.56 -3.81 -4.13
N GLY A 163 12.50 -4.62 -3.60
CA GLY A 163 13.13 -5.69 -4.37
C GLY A 163 12.10 -6.73 -4.85
N PHE A 164 11.15 -7.09 -4.00
CA PHE A 164 10.05 -7.99 -4.37
C PHE A 164 9.16 -7.39 -5.47
N THR A 165 8.86 -6.08 -5.43
CA THR A 165 8.11 -5.40 -6.49
C THR A 165 8.82 -5.49 -7.84
N GLN A 166 10.13 -5.25 -7.85
CA GLN A 166 10.95 -5.34 -9.06
C GLN A 166 10.93 -6.75 -9.66
N THR A 167 11.05 -7.79 -8.81
CA THR A 167 10.96 -9.19 -9.26
C THR A 167 9.57 -9.51 -9.81
N THR A 168 8.51 -9.08 -9.11
CA THR A 168 7.12 -9.27 -9.56
C THR A 168 6.88 -8.67 -10.95
N ASP A 169 7.44 -7.49 -11.20
CA ASP A 169 7.35 -6.85 -12.51
C ASP A 169 8.08 -7.64 -13.60
N GLN A 170 9.31 -8.08 -13.32
CA GLN A 170 10.08 -8.88 -14.29
C GLN A 170 9.39 -10.21 -14.63
N GLU A 171 8.77 -10.86 -13.67
CA GLU A 171 8.01 -12.09 -13.90
C GLU A 171 6.68 -11.83 -14.63
N GLY A 172 6.05 -10.69 -14.37
CA GLY A 172 4.75 -10.32 -14.94
C GLY A 172 4.80 -9.83 -16.39
N ILE A 173 5.92 -9.24 -16.83
CA ILE A 173 6.02 -8.53 -18.11
C ILE A 173 5.62 -9.38 -19.33
N ALA A 174 6.00 -10.66 -19.35
CA ALA A 174 5.67 -11.57 -20.43
C ALA A 174 4.16 -11.91 -20.50
N PHE A 175 3.45 -11.64 -19.43
CA PHE A 175 2.02 -11.92 -19.26
C PHE A 175 1.15 -10.65 -19.27
N GLY A 176 1.74 -9.48 -19.52
CA GLY A 176 1.00 -8.20 -19.51
C GLY A 176 0.63 -7.73 -18.10
N VAL A 177 1.30 -8.24 -17.07
CA VAL A 177 1.14 -7.81 -15.67
C VAL A 177 2.25 -6.84 -15.33
N LYS A 178 1.89 -5.70 -14.72
CA LYS A 178 2.81 -4.66 -14.28
C LYS A 178 2.88 -4.64 -12.76
N ALA A 179 4.04 -4.32 -12.21
CA ALA A 179 4.16 -4.01 -10.79
C ALA A 179 4.87 -2.67 -10.59
N THR A 180 4.25 -1.79 -9.79
CA THR A 180 4.74 -0.44 -9.54
C THR A 180 5.00 -0.22 -8.06
N ALA A 181 6.16 0.33 -7.72
CA ALA A 181 6.50 0.79 -6.38
C ALA A 181 6.17 2.29 -6.24
N VAL A 182 5.27 2.64 -5.34
CA VAL A 182 5.00 4.02 -4.93
C VAL A 182 5.66 4.26 -3.59
N LEU A 183 6.53 5.28 -3.52
CA LEU A 183 7.35 5.59 -2.34
C LEU A 183 6.96 6.96 -1.75
N PRO A 184 5.88 7.02 -0.94
CA PRO A 184 5.50 8.26 -0.27
C PRO A 184 6.55 8.70 0.76
N GLY A 185 6.68 10.01 0.91
CA GLY A 185 7.31 10.63 2.06
C GLY A 185 6.41 10.56 3.30
N ALA A 186 6.48 11.58 4.14
CA ALA A 186 5.62 11.70 5.29
C ALA A 186 4.18 12.06 4.85
N VAL A 187 3.21 11.26 5.28
CA VAL A 187 1.77 11.44 4.98
C VAL A 187 1.02 11.63 6.29
N ASP A 188 0.12 12.59 6.33
CA ASP A 188 -0.73 12.87 7.49
C ASP A 188 -1.78 11.76 7.66
N THR A 189 -1.48 10.81 8.51
CA THR A 189 -2.31 9.66 8.80
C THR A 189 -2.32 9.37 10.30
N LYS A 190 -3.37 8.74 10.80
CA LYS A 190 -3.40 8.28 12.19
C LYS A 190 -2.20 7.40 12.54
N GLY A 191 -1.79 6.50 11.65
CA GLY A 191 -0.62 5.64 11.88
C GLY A 191 0.70 6.40 11.99
N ARG A 192 0.79 7.60 11.37
CA ARG A 192 1.93 8.50 11.58
C ARG A 192 1.78 9.26 12.89
N ALA A 193 0.61 9.80 13.19
CA ALA A 193 0.37 10.55 14.43
C ALA A 193 0.65 9.71 15.70
N ASP A 194 0.39 8.41 15.64
CA ASP A 194 0.70 7.47 16.73
C ASP A 194 2.23 7.30 16.98
N ASN A 195 3.09 7.72 16.05
CA ASN A 195 4.55 7.53 16.11
C ASN A 195 5.37 8.82 15.99
N HIS A 196 4.76 9.93 15.64
CA HIS A 196 5.42 11.21 15.44
C HIS A 196 4.58 12.35 16.01
N ASP A 197 5.22 13.26 16.69
CA ASP A 197 4.65 14.56 17.08
C ASP A 197 5.04 15.58 16.00
N ASP A 198 4.25 15.65 14.93
CA ASP A 198 4.49 16.56 13.83
C ASP A 198 3.85 17.93 14.15
N PRO A 199 4.64 19.00 14.29
CA PRO A 199 4.12 20.30 14.72
C PRO A 199 3.30 21.02 13.65
N ASP A 200 3.43 20.61 12.38
CA ASP A 200 2.77 21.22 11.22
C ASP A 200 2.25 20.16 10.26
N HIS A 201 0.99 19.79 10.42
CA HIS A 201 0.31 18.84 9.54
C HIS A 201 0.17 19.34 8.10
N SER A 202 0.18 20.66 7.88
CA SER A 202 0.11 21.23 6.53
C SER A 202 1.38 21.01 5.71
N ALA A 203 2.49 20.70 6.37
CA ALA A 203 3.76 20.35 5.73
C ALA A 203 3.87 18.87 5.35
N LEU A 204 2.83 18.07 5.60
CA LEU A 204 2.76 16.66 5.24
C LEU A 204 1.96 16.45 3.94
N LEU A 205 2.26 15.38 3.22
CA LEU A 205 1.34 14.88 2.20
C LEU A 205 0.01 14.52 2.85
N GLN A 206 -1.09 14.75 2.15
CA GLN A 206 -2.38 14.21 2.55
C GLN A 206 -2.59 12.82 1.92
N PRO A 207 -3.41 11.94 2.51
CA PRO A 207 -3.76 10.66 1.92
C PRO A 207 -4.24 10.77 0.48
N GLU A 208 -4.95 11.84 0.16
CA GLU A 208 -5.48 12.16 -1.17
C GLU A 208 -4.38 12.39 -2.20
N ASP A 209 -3.24 13.01 -1.82
CA ASP A 209 -2.10 13.22 -2.71
C ASP A 209 -1.52 11.89 -3.20
N VAL A 210 -1.45 10.90 -2.29
CA VAL A 210 -1.00 9.54 -2.64
C VAL A 210 -2.03 8.84 -3.51
N ALA A 211 -3.32 8.99 -3.20
CA ALA A 211 -4.41 8.37 -3.94
C ALA A 211 -4.50 8.90 -5.38
N ASP A 212 -4.38 10.21 -5.55
CA ASP A 212 -4.37 10.85 -6.88
C ASP A 212 -3.18 10.35 -7.70
N TYR A 213 -2.03 10.20 -7.06
CA TYR A 213 -0.85 9.69 -7.75
C TYR A 213 -0.99 8.21 -8.15
N VAL A 214 -1.53 7.35 -7.27
CA VAL A 214 -1.84 5.95 -7.60
C VAL A 214 -2.86 5.88 -8.75
N THR A 215 -3.89 6.70 -8.69
CA THR A 215 -4.90 6.80 -9.76
C THR A 215 -4.28 7.28 -11.07
N PHE A 216 -3.38 8.26 -11.02
CA PHE A 216 -2.62 8.69 -12.19
C PHE A 216 -1.86 7.51 -12.81
N ILE A 217 -1.15 6.71 -12.05
CA ILE A 217 -0.41 5.53 -12.53
C ILE A 217 -1.36 4.56 -13.23
N LEU A 218 -2.45 4.18 -12.55
CA LEU A 218 -3.39 3.15 -13.00
C LEU A 218 -4.24 3.57 -14.20
N THR A 219 -4.32 4.87 -14.47
CA THR A 219 -5.10 5.43 -15.60
C THR A 219 -4.24 5.80 -16.82
N ARG A 220 -2.94 5.45 -16.83
CA ARG A 220 -2.09 5.65 -18.01
C ARG A 220 -2.45 4.65 -19.11
N PRO A 221 -2.24 5.02 -20.37
CA PRO A 221 -2.34 4.07 -21.49
C PRO A 221 -1.42 2.85 -21.27
N ASP A 222 -1.80 1.69 -21.74
CA ASP A 222 -1.07 0.43 -21.51
C ASP A 222 0.40 0.47 -21.95
N ARG A 223 0.75 1.29 -22.95
CA ARG A 223 2.14 1.51 -23.39
C ARG A 223 3.00 2.29 -22.40
N VAL A 224 2.37 2.91 -21.37
CA VAL A 224 3.10 3.68 -20.34
C VAL A 224 3.32 2.79 -19.14
N TYR A 225 4.56 2.76 -18.71
CA TYR A 225 5.00 2.00 -17.55
C TYR A 225 5.76 2.91 -16.57
N ILE A 226 5.38 2.85 -15.32
CA ILE A 226 6.03 3.55 -14.21
C ILE A 226 6.45 2.49 -13.21
N ALA A 227 7.73 2.09 -13.25
CA ALA A 227 8.27 1.04 -12.39
C ALA A 227 8.31 1.47 -10.92
N GLU A 228 8.77 2.68 -10.70
CA GLU A 228 8.99 3.23 -9.37
C GLU A 228 8.81 4.74 -9.39
N SER A 229 8.25 5.29 -8.32
CA SER A 229 8.18 6.73 -8.16
C SER A 229 8.11 7.16 -6.70
N SER A 230 8.78 8.25 -6.37
CA SER A 230 8.74 8.87 -5.05
C SER A 230 7.93 10.16 -5.09
N ILE A 231 7.05 10.33 -4.11
CA ILE A 231 6.33 11.58 -3.87
C ILE A 231 6.61 12.08 -2.45
N GLY A 232 6.75 13.38 -2.28
CA GLY A 232 7.05 13.98 -0.98
C GLY A 232 6.54 15.39 -0.89
N ALA A 233 6.25 15.86 0.32
CA ALA A 233 5.90 17.25 0.57
C ALA A 233 7.11 18.17 0.30
N GLN A 234 6.87 19.26 -0.40
CA GLN A 234 7.93 20.19 -0.80
C GLN A 234 8.59 20.90 0.40
N PHE A 235 7.86 21.07 1.50
CA PHE A 235 8.29 21.84 2.66
C PHE A 235 8.97 21.03 3.75
N LEU A 236 9.00 19.71 3.66
CA LEU A 236 9.84 18.93 4.55
C LEU A 236 11.30 19.17 4.18
N LYS A 237 11.97 19.98 5.01
CA LYS A 237 13.42 20.08 4.93
C LYS A 237 13.98 18.66 5.01
N PRO A 238 14.92 18.26 4.12
CA PRO A 238 15.61 17.01 4.32
C PRO A 238 16.19 17.04 5.73
N ALA A 239 16.01 15.97 6.49
CA ALA A 239 16.66 15.84 7.80
C ALA A 239 18.15 16.13 7.59
N PRO A 240 18.76 17.02 8.37
CA PRO A 240 20.18 17.31 8.22
C PRO A 240 20.93 15.98 8.34
N THR A 241 21.68 15.64 7.32
CA THR A 241 22.38 14.36 7.19
C THR A 241 23.38 14.11 8.34
N ASN A 242 23.61 15.10 9.20
CA ASN A 242 24.61 15.08 10.28
C ASN A 242 24.05 15.34 11.70
N SER A 243 22.75 15.39 11.91
CA SER A 243 22.21 15.64 13.26
C SER A 243 21.52 14.43 13.88
N ILE A 244 22.15 13.25 13.80
CA ILE A 244 21.84 12.20 14.75
C ILE A 244 22.68 12.46 16.01
N ALA A 245 22.35 13.52 16.71
CA ALA A 245 22.73 13.57 18.10
C ALA A 245 21.84 12.55 18.82
N LEU A 246 22.41 11.40 19.14
CA LEU A 246 21.89 10.50 20.16
C LEU A 246 21.93 11.27 21.50
N LYS A 247 20.99 12.21 21.68
CA LYS A 247 20.94 13.07 22.89
C LYS A 247 20.42 12.33 24.11
N ASP A 248 19.85 11.16 23.93
CA ASP A 248 19.39 10.32 25.03
C ASP A 248 20.18 9.03 24.98
N GLY A 249 21.09 8.86 25.92
CA GLY A 249 22.05 7.76 25.99
C GLY A 249 21.49 6.41 25.53
N ILE A 250 22.36 5.61 24.92
CA ILE A 250 22.13 4.22 24.53
C ILE A 250 21.57 3.40 25.70
#